data_f1fee8cd82db61b3edc461f8361d3438
#
_entry.id   f1fee8cd82db61b3edc461f8361d3438
#
_cell.length_a   1.000
_cell.length_b   1.000
_cell.length_c   1.000
_cell.angle_alpha   90.00
_cell.angle_beta   90.00
_cell.angle_gamma   90.00
#
_symmetry.space_group_name_H-M   'P 1'
#
loop_
_entity.id
_entity.type
_entity.pdbx_description
1 polymer ?
#
loop_
_entity_poly.entity_id
_entity_poly.type
_entity_poly.pdbx_seq_one_letter_code
_entity_poly.pdbx_strand_id
1 'polypeptide(L)'
;MIILLVLFLLVLVYCLIPGRIQEPWRTWVLVGLCAAALIVTGVQYFFGGREGLGVTSAKYPRAAAYMLGKQMLKDIKKKGEVVVVVNELAKWASDRQLEGLKQALDGSGLKMSAPRYETFAGEGSAVAPGKLKEISAENPDAVAIVTFLGVPELRDADKDAGLPPVYVFQTGEADDGRPWLEAGIVWGACFYKDAVNWDAAPARMSGLESAFKDRFKLATPGDVSGAKSGTK
;
A
#
# COMPACT_ATOMS: atom_id res chain seq x y z
N MET A 1 -21.92 18.56 0.12
CA MET A 1 -22.48 17.80 -1.04
C MET A 1 -24.02 17.85 -1.09
N ILE A 2 -24.73 17.42 -0.06
CA ILE A 2 -26.21 17.39 -0.04
C ILE A 2 -26.82 18.80 -0.26
N ILE A 3 -26.30 19.84 0.33
CA ILE A 3 -26.80 21.23 0.20
C ILE A 3 -26.69 21.72 -1.25
N LEU A 4 -25.59 21.42 -1.93
CA LEU A 4 -25.39 21.78 -3.35
C LEU A 4 -26.37 21.04 -4.27
N LEU A 5 -26.65 19.78 -3.98
CA LEU A 5 -27.58 18.95 -4.73
C LEU A 5 -29.03 19.45 -4.55
N VAL A 6 -29.39 19.85 -3.33
CA VAL A 6 -30.70 20.44 -3.02
C VAL A 6 -30.87 21.79 -3.73
N LEU A 7 -29.85 22.67 -3.70
CA LEU A 7 -29.84 23.93 -4.41
C LEU A 7 -29.99 23.74 -5.94
N PHE A 8 -29.27 22.76 -6.50
CA PHE A 8 -29.36 22.42 -7.91
C PHE A 8 -30.77 21.93 -8.30
N LEU A 9 -31.36 21.05 -7.48
CA LEU A 9 -32.74 20.59 -7.69
C LEU A 9 -33.77 21.73 -7.61
N LEU A 10 -33.61 22.63 -6.65
CA LEU A 10 -34.48 23.81 -6.53
C LEU A 10 -34.43 24.74 -7.75
N VAL A 11 -33.20 25.00 -8.27
CA VAL A 11 -33.02 25.80 -9.47
C VAL A 11 -33.62 25.09 -10.69
N LEU A 12 -33.44 23.79 -10.81
CA LEU A 12 -33.99 22.96 -11.90
C LEU A 12 -35.52 22.97 -11.89
N VAL A 13 -36.13 22.78 -10.72
CA VAL A 13 -37.59 22.88 -10.53
C VAL A 13 -38.09 24.28 -10.89
N TYR A 14 -37.40 25.34 -10.42
CA TYR A 14 -37.77 26.73 -10.75
C TYR A 14 -37.72 27.00 -12.26
N CYS A 15 -36.73 26.47 -12.99
CA CYS A 15 -36.61 26.59 -14.46
C CYS A 15 -37.69 25.80 -15.21
N LEU A 16 -38.25 24.75 -14.60
CA LEU A 16 -39.30 23.92 -15.21
C LEU A 16 -40.71 24.52 -15.07
N ILE A 17 -40.94 25.53 -14.20
CA ILE A 17 -42.25 26.18 -14.04
C ILE A 17 -42.56 27.01 -15.30
N PRO A 18 -43.69 26.73 -16.03
CA PRO A 18 -44.05 27.46 -17.23
C PRO A 18 -44.29 28.94 -16.94
N GLY A 19 -43.81 29.82 -17.87
CA GLY A 19 -44.06 31.27 -17.81
C GLY A 19 -43.11 32.08 -16.92
N ARG A 20 -42.17 31.48 -16.19
CA ARG A 20 -41.20 32.20 -15.33
C ARG A 20 -39.96 32.68 -16.09
N ILE A 21 -39.56 31.98 -17.15
CA ILE A 21 -38.40 32.34 -17.99
C ILE A 21 -38.83 32.24 -19.44
N GLN A 22 -38.45 33.25 -20.26
CA GLN A 22 -38.73 33.27 -21.70
C GLN A 22 -38.05 32.08 -22.41
N GLU A 23 -38.74 31.49 -23.38
CA GLU A 23 -38.34 30.23 -24.07
C GLU A 23 -36.84 30.16 -24.49
N PRO A 24 -36.23 31.14 -25.17
CA PRO A 24 -34.83 31.04 -25.58
C PRO A 24 -33.89 30.98 -24.37
N TRP A 25 -34.15 31.72 -23.31
CA TRP A 25 -33.32 31.74 -22.10
C TRP A 25 -33.44 30.45 -21.29
N ARG A 26 -34.62 29.84 -21.29
CA ARG A 26 -34.87 28.58 -20.57
C ARG A 26 -34.00 27.44 -21.10
N THR A 27 -33.83 27.34 -22.41
CA THR A 27 -32.97 26.35 -23.06
C THR A 27 -31.52 26.54 -22.67
N TRP A 28 -31.02 27.79 -22.74
CA TRP A 28 -29.64 28.07 -22.36
C TRP A 28 -29.32 27.85 -20.88
N VAL A 29 -30.26 28.18 -20.00
CA VAL A 29 -30.13 27.91 -18.56
C VAL A 29 -30.07 26.40 -18.29
N LEU A 30 -30.93 25.60 -18.92
CA LEU A 30 -30.90 24.15 -18.79
C LEU A 30 -29.60 23.54 -19.32
N VAL A 31 -29.15 23.98 -20.50
CA VAL A 31 -27.87 23.53 -21.06
C VAL A 31 -26.70 23.90 -20.12
N GLY A 32 -26.68 25.11 -19.60
CA GLY A 32 -25.66 25.55 -18.63
C GLY A 32 -25.67 24.72 -17.34
N LEU A 33 -26.84 24.42 -16.81
CA LEU A 33 -26.99 23.57 -15.61
C LEU A 33 -26.53 22.12 -15.88
N CYS A 34 -26.88 21.55 -17.03
CA CYS A 34 -26.40 20.23 -17.43
C CYS A 34 -24.88 20.19 -17.60
N ALA A 35 -24.30 21.21 -18.25
CA ALA A 35 -22.86 21.33 -18.41
C ALA A 35 -22.14 21.48 -17.02
N ALA A 36 -22.68 22.31 -16.14
CA ALA A 36 -22.15 22.47 -14.78
C ALA A 36 -22.24 21.14 -13.97
N ALA A 37 -23.35 20.43 -14.08
CA ALA A 37 -23.51 19.13 -13.44
C ALA A 37 -22.50 18.09 -13.97
N LEU A 38 -22.28 18.06 -15.29
CA LEU A 38 -21.28 17.18 -15.90
C LEU A 38 -19.86 17.54 -15.47
N ILE A 39 -19.54 18.83 -15.40
CA ILE A 39 -18.23 19.29 -14.91
C ILE A 39 -18.04 18.92 -13.44
N VAL A 40 -19.02 19.18 -12.58
CA VAL A 40 -18.94 18.82 -11.15
C VAL A 40 -18.85 17.31 -10.96
N THR A 41 -19.64 16.54 -11.71
CA THR A 41 -19.58 15.07 -11.68
C THR A 41 -18.25 14.55 -12.23
N GLY A 42 -17.76 15.13 -13.32
CA GLY A 42 -16.46 14.83 -13.90
C GLY A 42 -15.31 15.16 -12.92
N VAL A 43 -15.33 16.36 -12.34
CA VAL A 43 -14.35 16.76 -11.32
C VAL A 43 -14.44 15.84 -10.09
N GLN A 44 -15.63 15.49 -9.63
CA GLN A 44 -15.79 14.54 -8.54
C GLN A 44 -15.34 13.12 -8.92
N TYR A 45 -15.62 12.67 -10.15
CA TYR A 45 -15.18 11.37 -10.62
C TYR A 45 -13.67 11.29 -10.82
N PHE A 46 -13.06 12.33 -11.40
CA PHE A 46 -11.61 12.36 -11.68
C PHE A 46 -10.76 12.84 -10.52
N PHE A 47 -11.28 13.71 -9.64
CA PHE A 47 -10.53 14.31 -8.55
C PHE A 47 -11.13 14.02 -7.15
N GLY A 48 -12.42 14.01 -6.97
CA GLY A 48 -13.07 13.86 -5.67
C GLY A 48 -13.27 12.41 -5.24
N GLY A 49 -13.45 11.47 -6.16
CA GLY A 49 -13.45 10.04 -5.86
C GLY A 49 -12.06 9.51 -5.52
N ARG A 50 -11.02 10.20 -5.99
CA ARG A 50 -9.63 9.87 -5.68
C ARG A 50 -9.12 10.49 -4.38
N GLU A 51 -9.63 11.63 -3.93
CA GLU A 51 -9.14 12.26 -2.70
C GLU A 51 -9.77 11.69 -1.43
N GLY A 52 -11.04 11.34 -1.41
CA GLY A 52 -11.69 10.76 -0.22
C GLY A 52 -11.25 9.33 0.06
N LEU A 53 -11.29 8.45 -0.93
CA LEU A 53 -10.76 7.09 -0.86
C LEU A 53 -9.24 7.07 -1.08
N GLY A 54 -8.70 7.98 -1.91
CA GLY A 54 -7.29 8.03 -2.28
C GLY A 54 -6.34 8.45 -1.16
N VAL A 55 -6.69 9.47 -0.36
CA VAL A 55 -5.79 9.94 0.71
C VAL A 55 -5.70 8.94 1.86
N THR A 56 -6.82 8.31 2.22
CA THR A 56 -6.83 7.26 3.25
C THR A 56 -6.21 5.96 2.72
N SER A 57 -6.49 5.58 1.48
CA SER A 57 -5.85 4.40 0.90
C SER A 57 -4.36 4.60 0.65
N ALA A 58 -3.90 5.82 0.33
CA ALA A 58 -2.50 6.16 0.15
C ALA A 58 -1.66 6.06 1.44
N LYS A 59 -2.28 6.26 2.60
CA LYS A 59 -1.59 6.14 3.90
C LYS A 59 -1.20 4.70 4.23
N TYR A 60 -1.99 3.71 3.80
CA TYR A 60 -1.76 2.32 4.17
C TYR A 60 -0.48 1.73 3.57
N PRO A 61 -0.24 1.75 2.25
CA PRO A 61 1.02 1.29 1.69
C PRO A 61 2.23 2.02 2.28
N ARG A 62 2.11 3.33 2.47
CA ARG A 62 3.14 4.15 3.10
C ARG A 62 3.41 3.74 4.55
N ALA A 63 2.36 3.46 5.33
CA ALA A 63 2.46 3.04 6.72
C ALA A 63 3.11 1.67 6.86
N ALA A 64 2.75 0.71 6.00
CA ALA A 64 3.35 -0.62 5.99
C ALA A 64 4.86 -0.54 5.72
N ALA A 65 5.26 0.20 4.68
CA ALA A 65 6.65 0.39 4.33
C ALA A 65 7.44 1.15 5.42
N TYR A 66 6.84 2.17 6.02
CA TYR A 66 7.43 2.89 7.14
C TYR A 66 7.72 1.97 8.33
N MET A 67 6.77 1.11 8.69
CA MET A 67 6.95 0.18 9.81
C MET A 67 7.96 -0.92 9.52
N LEU A 68 8.00 -1.45 8.29
CA LEU A 68 9.08 -2.35 7.86
C LEU A 68 10.45 -1.67 7.96
N GLY A 69 10.57 -0.44 7.50
CA GLY A 69 11.80 0.35 7.64
C GLY A 69 12.20 0.56 9.11
N LYS A 70 11.25 0.87 9.99
CA LYS A 70 11.50 0.99 11.44
C LYS A 70 11.96 -0.33 12.06
N GLN A 71 11.40 -1.47 11.64
CA GLN A 71 11.86 -2.78 12.08
C GLN A 71 13.28 -3.05 11.60
N MET A 72 13.56 -2.79 10.32
CA MET A 72 14.90 -2.94 9.75
C MET A 72 15.95 -2.15 10.53
N LEU A 73 15.64 -0.91 10.96
CA LEU A 73 16.56 -0.09 11.77
C LEU A 73 16.83 -0.67 13.16
N LYS A 74 15.91 -1.46 13.71
CA LYS A 74 16.14 -2.18 14.99
C LYS A 74 17.11 -3.34 14.81
N ASP A 75 16.98 -4.04 13.67
CA ASP A 75 17.67 -5.30 13.41
C ASP A 75 19.06 -5.06 12.79
N ILE A 76 19.16 -4.12 11.84
CA ILE A 76 20.40 -3.82 11.09
C ILE A 76 21.14 -2.67 11.75
N LYS A 77 22.32 -2.97 12.30
CA LYS A 77 23.19 -1.96 12.91
C LYS A 77 24.30 -1.45 11.98
N LYS A 78 24.42 -2.07 10.81
CA LYS A 78 25.41 -1.70 9.77
C LYS A 78 24.85 -0.60 8.87
N LYS A 79 25.72 0.30 8.42
CA LYS A 79 25.40 1.18 7.30
C LYS A 79 25.53 0.39 6.01
N GLY A 80 24.76 0.75 5.01
CA GLY A 80 24.86 0.07 3.72
C GLY A 80 23.64 0.31 2.83
N GLU A 81 23.60 -0.41 1.74
CA GLU A 81 22.55 -0.32 0.74
C GLU A 81 21.45 -1.34 1.01
N VAL A 82 20.22 -0.89 0.87
CA VAL A 82 19.00 -1.70 0.97
C VAL A 82 18.42 -1.82 -0.42
N VAL A 83 18.36 -3.04 -0.93
CA VAL A 83 17.71 -3.32 -2.22
C VAL A 83 16.20 -3.32 -2.04
N VAL A 84 15.50 -2.58 -2.89
CA VAL A 84 14.05 -2.41 -2.81
C VAL A 84 13.38 -2.98 -4.03
N VAL A 85 12.48 -3.94 -3.82
CA VAL A 85 11.70 -4.61 -4.86
C VAL A 85 10.25 -4.15 -4.75
N VAL A 86 9.72 -3.59 -5.82
CA VAL A 86 8.37 -3.02 -5.89
C VAL A 86 7.55 -3.66 -7.02
N ASN A 87 6.24 -3.60 -6.88
CA ASN A 87 5.32 -4.11 -7.87
C ASN A 87 5.18 -3.13 -9.05
N GLU A 88 5.56 -3.58 -10.25
CA GLU A 88 5.43 -2.80 -11.48
C GLU A 88 3.96 -2.50 -11.82
N LEU A 89 3.06 -3.47 -11.62
CA LEU A 89 1.65 -3.34 -11.95
C LEU A 89 0.88 -2.43 -10.99
N ALA A 90 1.40 -2.21 -9.79
CA ALA A 90 0.80 -1.37 -8.75
C ALA A 90 1.62 -0.10 -8.48
N LYS A 91 2.08 0.58 -9.51
CA LYS A 91 3.00 1.73 -9.43
C LYS A 91 2.56 2.77 -8.39
N TRP A 92 1.26 3.07 -8.34
CA TRP A 92 0.71 3.99 -7.34
C TRP A 92 1.00 3.54 -5.88
N ALA A 93 0.79 2.27 -5.57
CA ALA A 93 1.08 1.73 -4.24
C ALA A 93 2.59 1.68 -3.99
N SER A 94 3.36 1.29 -5.00
CA SER A 94 4.82 1.24 -4.96
C SER A 94 5.43 2.61 -4.65
N ASP A 95 4.97 3.68 -5.28
CA ASP A 95 5.45 5.04 -5.01
C ASP A 95 5.20 5.43 -3.54
N ARG A 96 4.05 5.08 -2.97
CA ARG A 96 3.73 5.33 -1.56
C ARG A 96 4.55 4.47 -0.59
N GLN A 97 4.82 3.24 -0.97
CA GLN A 97 5.71 2.36 -0.21
C GLN A 97 7.13 2.91 -0.18
N LEU A 98 7.65 3.35 -1.32
CA LEU A 98 8.96 3.99 -1.41
C LEU A 98 9.07 5.25 -0.55
N GLU A 99 8.04 6.12 -0.56
CA GLU A 99 7.97 7.29 0.32
C GLU A 99 8.02 6.91 1.81
N GLY A 100 7.26 5.88 2.21
CA GLY A 100 7.22 5.40 3.60
C GLY A 100 8.55 4.83 4.05
N LEU A 101 9.18 4.00 3.21
CA LEU A 101 10.47 3.42 3.50
C LEU A 101 11.56 4.50 3.59
N LYS A 102 11.60 5.43 2.63
CA LYS A 102 12.53 6.56 2.65
C LYS A 102 12.39 7.37 3.93
N GLN A 103 11.17 7.68 4.34
CA GLN A 103 10.90 8.40 5.59
C GLN A 103 11.42 7.65 6.83
N ALA A 104 11.29 6.30 6.84
CA ALA A 104 11.79 5.51 7.97
C ALA A 104 13.31 5.48 8.03
N LEU A 105 13.99 5.41 6.87
CA LEU A 105 15.43 5.28 6.77
C LEU A 105 16.18 6.62 6.81
N ASP A 106 15.47 7.73 6.77
CA ASP A 106 16.08 9.05 6.78
C ASP A 106 17.00 9.25 8.00
N GLY A 107 18.22 9.73 7.75
CA GLY A 107 19.23 9.97 8.78
C GLY A 107 19.86 8.70 9.40
N SER A 108 19.47 7.47 8.98
CA SER A 108 19.94 6.23 9.64
C SER A 108 21.28 5.70 9.14
N GLY A 109 21.74 6.15 7.99
CA GLY A 109 22.93 5.60 7.31
C GLY A 109 22.63 4.37 6.44
N LEU A 110 21.40 3.86 6.41
CA LEU A 110 20.91 2.94 5.39
C LEU A 110 20.44 3.74 4.18
N LYS A 111 20.81 3.32 2.98
CA LYS A 111 20.44 3.97 1.73
C LYS A 111 19.62 3.03 0.89
N MET A 112 18.53 3.51 0.34
CA MET A 112 17.77 2.73 -0.65
C MET A 112 18.53 2.72 -1.98
N SER A 113 18.61 1.54 -2.60
CA SER A 113 18.98 1.42 -4.01
C SER A 113 17.91 2.05 -4.92
N ALA A 114 18.21 2.18 -6.19
CA ALA A 114 17.18 2.41 -7.19
C ALA A 114 16.12 1.29 -7.10
N PRO A 115 14.82 1.64 -7.09
CA PRO A 115 13.77 0.64 -6.96
C PRO A 115 13.79 -0.33 -8.15
N ARG A 116 13.71 -1.61 -7.83
CA ARG A 116 13.63 -2.68 -8.80
C ARG A 116 12.16 -3.02 -9.01
N TYR A 117 11.67 -2.83 -10.22
CA TYR A 117 10.29 -3.11 -10.59
C TYR A 117 10.18 -4.56 -11.08
N GLU A 118 9.37 -5.34 -10.39
CA GLU A 118 9.11 -6.74 -10.71
C GLU A 118 7.60 -6.97 -10.79
N THR A 119 7.20 -8.00 -11.54
CA THR A 119 5.82 -8.46 -11.63
C THR A 119 5.58 -9.68 -10.76
N PHE A 120 4.32 -9.96 -10.45
CA PHE A 120 3.94 -11.18 -9.76
C PHE A 120 4.24 -12.42 -10.62
N ALA A 121 4.59 -13.53 -9.96
CA ALA A 121 4.69 -14.83 -10.59
C ALA A 121 3.31 -15.52 -10.63
N GLY A 122 2.77 -15.71 -11.81
CA GLY A 122 1.48 -16.40 -11.99
C GLY A 122 0.29 -15.64 -11.38
N GLU A 123 -0.66 -16.38 -10.79
CA GLU A 123 -1.85 -15.84 -10.12
C GLU A 123 -1.57 -15.36 -8.69
N GLY A 124 -0.37 -15.59 -8.18
CA GLY A 124 0.04 -15.20 -6.83
C GLY A 124 0.42 -13.74 -6.71
N SER A 125 0.57 -13.29 -5.48
CA SER A 125 1.02 -11.94 -5.13
C SER A 125 2.49 -11.89 -4.68
N ALA A 126 3.29 -12.88 -5.11
CA ALA A 126 4.67 -13.07 -4.70
C ALA A 126 5.67 -12.88 -5.84
N VAL A 127 6.93 -12.62 -5.50
CA VAL A 127 8.05 -12.67 -6.47
C VAL A 127 8.22 -14.08 -7.03
N ALA A 128 8.78 -14.20 -8.24
CA ALA A 128 9.07 -15.50 -8.82
C ALA A 128 10.00 -16.31 -7.90
N PRO A 129 9.82 -17.65 -7.83
CA PRO A 129 10.72 -18.51 -7.08
C PRO A 129 12.18 -18.36 -7.56
N GLY A 130 13.12 -18.20 -6.61
CA GLY A 130 14.54 -17.98 -6.90
C GLY A 130 14.91 -16.52 -7.23
N LYS A 131 13.94 -15.62 -7.45
CA LYS A 131 14.20 -14.23 -7.81
C LYS A 131 14.96 -13.46 -6.72
N LEU A 132 14.69 -13.72 -5.45
CA LEU A 132 15.41 -13.10 -4.34
C LEU A 132 16.89 -13.47 -4.35
N LYS A 133 17.21 -14.72 -4.74
CA LYS A 133 18.60 -15.18 -4.91
C LYS A 133 19.31 -14.47 -6.06
N GLU A 134 18.64 -14.31 -7.20
CA GLU A 134 19.13 -13.56 -8.34
C GLU A 134 19.42 -12.09 -7.93
N ILE A 135 18.47 -11.44 -7.30
CA ILE A 135 18.59 -10.06 -6.80
C ILE A 135 19.77 -9.94 -5.83
N SER A 136 19.93 -10.90 -4.91
CA SER A 136 21.04 -10.91 -3.96
C SER A 136 22.38 -11.07 -4.67
N ALA A 137 22.46 -11.95 -5.65
CA ALA A 137 23.69 -12.17 -6.43
C ALA A 137 24.12 -10.92 -7.23
N GLU A 138 23.16 -10.16 -7.74
CA GLU A 138 23.41 -8.91 -8.46
C GLU A 138 23.79 -7.75 -7.50
N ASN A 139 23.52 -7.88 -6.20
CA ASN A 139 23.78 -6.85 -5.20
C ASN A 139 24.52 -7.45 -3.98
N PRO A 140 25.76 -7.91 -4.14
CA PRO A 140 26.48 -8.65 -3.11
C PRO A 140 26.78 -7.82 -1.86
N ASP A 141 26.83 -6.49 -1.96
CA ASP A 141 27.08 -5.56 -0.87
C ASP A 141 25.79 -5.10 -0.16
N ALA A 142 24.63 -5.60 -0.59
CA ALA A 142 23.35 -5.25 0.03
C ALA A 142 23.29 -5.75 1.48
N VAL A 143 22.94 -4.88 2.40
CA VAL A 143 22.77 -5.23 3.82
C VAL A 143 21.38 -5.76 4.13
N ALA A 144 20.42 -5.54 3.25
CA ALA A 144 19.05 -6.06 3.32
C ALA A 144 18.37 -6.02 1.96
N ILE A 145 17.32 -6.82 1.82
CA ILE A 145 16.33 -6.76 0.74
C ILE A 145 14.97 -6.42 1.35
N VAL A 146 14.29 -5.44 0.79
CA VAL A 146 12.87 -5.14 1.10
C VAL A 146 12.04 -5.45 -0.13
N THR A 147 11.06 -6.32 0.00
CA THR A 147 10.13 -6.62 -1.09
C THR A 147 8.70 -6.23 -0.71
N PHE A 148 8.05 -5.50 -1.60
CA PHE A 148 6.64 -5.15 -1.53
C PHE A 148 5.77 -6.09 -2.39
N LEU A 149 6.39 -7.10 -2.99
CA LEU A 149 5.73 -8.31 -3.42
C LEU A 149 5.92 -9.36 -2.32
N GLY A 150 4.91 -10.21 -2.11
CA GLY A 150 5.04 -11.31 -1.18
C GLY A 150 6.18 -12.27 -1.54
N VAL A 151 6.50 -13.17 -0.64
CA VAL A 151 7.43 -14.27 -0.91
C VAL A 151 6.65 -15.49 -1.39
N PRO A 152 7.22 -16.30 -2.31
CA PRO A 152 6.62 -17.54 -2.76
C PRO A 152 6.68 -18.62 -1.67
N GLU A 153 6.15 -19.80 -1.94
CA GLU A 153 6.34 -20.96 -1.09
C GLU A 153 7.84 -21.25 -0.89
N LEU A 154 8.25 -21.46 0.36
CA LEU A 154 9.65 -21.71 0.71
C LEU A 154 10.10 -23.09 0.23
N ARG A 155 11.12 -23.13 -0.61
CA ARG A 155 11.75 -24.36 -1.10
C ARG A 155 13.08 -24.60 -0.37
N ASP A 156 13.54 -25.84 -0.35
CA ASP A 156 14.84 -26.19 0.26
C ASP A 156 16.02 -25.41 -0.37
N ALA A 157 15.98 -25.17 -1.67
CA ALA A 157 16.99 -24.35 -2.35
C ALA A 157 17.03 -22.88 -1.90
N ASP A 158 15.98 -22.38 -1.30
CA ASP A 158 15.90 -21.00 -0.78
C ASP A 158 16.49 -20.90 0.64
N LYS A 159 16.49 -22.00 1.41
CA LYS A 159 17.06 -22.07 2.77
C LYS A 159 18.57 -21.86 2.81
N ASP A 160 19.26 -22.36 1.79
CA ASP A 160 20.73 -22.31 1.68
C ASP A 160 21.20 -21.16 0.77
N ALA A 161 20.32 -20.23 0.41
CA ALA A 161 20.61 -19.21 -0.60
C ALA A 161 21.60 -18.12 -0.13
N GLY A 162 21.94 -18.05 1.16
CA GLY A 162 22.83 -17.03 1.71
C GLY A 162 22.29 -15.60 1.55
N LEU A 163 20.98 -15.46 1.58
CA LEU A 163 20.30 -14.17 1.39
C LEU A 163 20.63 -13.20 2.55
N PRO A 164 20.84 -11.91 2.26
CA PRO A 164 20.82 -10.91 3.31
C PRO A 164 19.45 -10.88 3.98
N PRO A 165 19.30 -10.27 5.18
CA PRO A 165 18.01 -10.09 5.83
C PRO A 165 16.94 -9.59 4.87
N VAL A 166 15.81 -10.34 4.78
CA VAL A 166 14.70 -9.99 3.89
C VAL A 166 13.55 -9.42 4.73
N TYR A 167 12.97 -8.32 4.27
CA TYR A 167 11.78 -7.68 4.84
C TYR A 167 10.67 -7.70 3.80
N VAL A 168 9.49 -8.15 4.18
CA VAL A 168 8.41 -8.47 3.24
C VAL A 168 7.13 -7.73 3.58
N PHE A 169 6.48 -7.18 2.57
CA PHE A 169 5.07 -6.85 2.62
C PHE A 169 4.29 -7.97 1.93
N GLN A 170 3.69 -8.85 2.74
CA GLN A 170 2.94 -9.99 2.24
C GLN A 170 1.53 -9.54 1.86
N THR A 171 1.21 -9.62 0.58
CA THR A 171 -0.09 -9.23 0.01
C THR A 171 -1.05 -10.40 -0.14
N GLY A 172 -0.53 -11.64 -0.08
CA GLY A 172 -1.31 -12.89 -0.07
C GLY A 172 -1.71 -13.35 1.33
N GLU A 173 -2.07 -14.61 1.47
CA GLU A 173 -2.39 -15.21 2.76
C GLU A 173 -1.20 -15.13 3.73
N ALA A 174 -1.49 -14.90 4.99
CA ALA A 174 -0.45 -14.71 6.02
C ALA A 174 0.44 -15.96 6.19
N ASP A 175 -0.07 -17.11 5.83
CA ASP A 175 0.63 -18.39 6.03
C ASP A 175 1.80 -18.58 5.06
N ASP A 176 1.78 -17.98 3.88
CA ASP A 176 2.86 -18.10 2.89
C ASP A 176 4.21 -17.54 3.38
N GLY A 177 4.18 -16.48 4.17
CA GLY A 177 5.38 -15.84 4.73
C GLY A 177 5.90 -16.48 6.01
N ARG A 178 5.11 -17.32 6.70
CA ARG A 178 5.48 -17.94 7.96
C ARG A 178 6.69 -18.88 7.86
N PRO A 179 6.78 -19.80 6.88
CA PRO A 179 7.95 -20.68 6.71
C PRO A 179 9.27 -19.91 6.55
N TRP A 180 9.22 -18.76 5.88
CA TRP A 180 10.38 -17.87 5.70
C TRP A 180 10.84 -17.20 6.99
N LEU A 181 9.89 -16.81 7.86
CA LEU A 181 10.17 -16.30 9.20
C LEU A 181 10.76 -17.42 10.10
N GLU A 182 10.18 -18.63 10.06
CA GLU A 182 10.65 -19.79 10.81
C GLU A 182 12.05 -20.24 10.38
N ALA A 183 12.37 -20.11 9.10
CA ALA A 183 13.70 -20.38 8.56
C ALA A 183 14.73 -19.27 8.88
N GLY A 184 14.29 -18.14 9.44
CA GLY A 184 15.17 -17.00 9.75
C GLY A 184 15.69 -16.23 8.53
N ILE A 185 15.09 -16.43 7.35
CA ILE A 185 15.44 -15.73 6.10
C ILE A 185 14.73 -14.38 6.07
N VAL A 186 13.43 -14.36 6.38
CA VAL A 186 12.66 -13.13 6.56
C VAL A 186 12.79 -12.68 8.01
N TRP A 187 13.22 -11.44 8.20
CA TRP A 187 13.44 -10.82 9.50
C TRP A 187 12.29 -9.92 9.94
N GLY A 188 11.44 -9.54 9.00
CA GLY A 188 10.23 -8.79 9.29
C GLY A 188 9.22 -8.96 8.16
N ALA A 189 8.01 -9.35 8.49
CA ALA A 189 6.92 -9.49 7.55
C ALA A 189 5.71 -8.67 7.99
N CYS A 190 5.20 -7.86 7.09
CA CYS A 190 3.99 -7.08 7.28
C CYS A 190 2.83 -7.79 6.60
N PHE A 191 1.79 -8.11 7.34
CA PHE A 191 0.58 -8.78 6.87
C PHE A 191 -0.65 -7.91 7.10
N TYR A 192 -1.71 -8.14 6.33
CA TYR A 192 -3.02 -7.66 6.69
C TYR A 192 -3.53 -8.38 7.94
N LYS A 193 -4.32 -7.70 8.75
CA LYS A 193 -5.04 -8.32 9.86
C LYS A 193 -6.17 -9.18 9.34
N ASP A 194 -6.44 -10.30 10.01
CA ASP A 194 -7.44 -11.28 9.57
C ASP A 194 -8.88 -10.73 9.59
N ALA A 195 -9.17 -9.75 10.45
CA ALA A 195 -10.51 -9.16 10.65
C ALA A 195 -10.59 -7.70 10.20
N VAL A 196 -9.97 -7.36 9.06
CA VAL A 196 -10.09 -5.99 8.53
C VAL A 196 -11.48 -5.77 7.93
N ASN A 197 -12.25 -4.87 8.53
CA ASN A 197 -13.49 -4.41 7.90
C ASN A 197 -13.14 -3.39 6.79
N TRP A 198 -13.13 -3.86 5.55
CA TRP A 198 -12.79 -3.06 4.37
C TRP A 198 -13.84 -1.99 4.04
N ASP A 199 -15.10 -2.21 4.48
CA ASP A 199 -16.23 -1.29 4.26
C ASP A 199 -16.29 -0.20 5.33
N ALA A 200 -15.60 -0.38 6.44
CA ALA A 200 -15.54 0.65 7.47
C ALA A 200 -14.82 1.89 6.96
N ALA A 201 -15.44 3.05 7.16
CA ALA A 201 -14.76 4.32 6.94
C ALA A 201 -13.45 4.32 7.76
N PRO A 202 -12.31 4.64 7.13
CA PRO A 202 -11.04 4.65 7.85
C PRO A 202 -11.13 5.63 9.02
N ALA A 203 -10.70 5.17 10.19
CA ALA A 203 -10.62 6.02 11.37
C ALA A 203 -9.79 7.27 11.05
N ARG A 204 -10.11 8.41 11.65
CA ARG A 204 -9.28 9.62 11.54
C ARG A 204 -7.89 9.31 12.09
N MET A 205 -6.96 8.98 11.19
CA MET A 205 -5.62 8.57 11.56
C MET A 205 -4.71 9.77 11.70
N SER A 206 -4.12 9.92 12.87
CA SER A 206 -3.20 11.01 13.19
C SER A 206 -1.79 10.80 12.64
N GLY A 207 -1.41 9.58 12.20
CA GLY A 207 -0.06 9.30 11.71
C GLY A 207 0.10 7.91 11.04
N LEU A 208 1.32 7.61 10.56
CA LEU A 208 1.62 6.34 9.88
C LEU A 208 1.52 5.14 10.80
N GLU A 209 1.94 5.25 12.06
CA GLU A 209 1.83 4.15 13.03
C GLU A 209 0.37 3.80 13.35
N SER A 210 -0.50 4.81 13.45
CA SER A 210 -1.93 4.60 13.64
C SER A 210 -2.56 3.93 12.41
N ALA A 211 -2.19 4.38 11.20
CA ALA A 211 -2.63 3.76 9.96
C ALA A 211 -2.17 2.30 9.85
N PHE A 212 -0.93 2.02 10.24
CA PHE A 212 -0.42 0.66 10.29
C PHE A 212 -1.24 -0.22 11.24
N LYS A 213 -1.43 0.22 12.48
CA LYS A 213 -2.17 -0.52 13.50
C LYS A 213 -3.63 -0.78 13.12
N ASP A 214 -4.21 0.04 12.24
CA ASP A 214 -5.58 -0.15 11.76
C ASP A 214 -5.72 -1.40 10.86
N ARG A 215 -4.78 -1.61 9.96
CA ARG A 215 -4.89 -2.60 8.87
C ARG A 215 -3.88 -3.74 8.93
N PHE A 216 -2.75 -3.53 9.58
CA PHE A 216 -1.61 -4.43 9.47
C PHE A 216 -1.15 -4.98 10.82
N LYS A 217 -0.46 -6.10 10.74
CA LYS A 217 0.38 -6.68 11.79
C LYS A 217 1.79 -6.86 11.24
N LEU A 218 2.78 -6.69 12.10
CA LEU A 218 4.18 -6.99 11.80
C LEU A 218 4.56 -8.25 12.56
N ALA A 219 5.15 -9.23 11.89
CA ALA A 219 5.70 -10.42 12.50
C ALA A 219 7.21 -10.46 12.28
N THR A 220 7.92 -10.96 13.28
CA THR A 220 9.36 -11.23 13.28
C THR A 220 9.62 -12.71 13.59
N PRO A 221 10.83 -13.24 13.35
CA PRO A 221 11.17 -14.63 13.73
C PRO A 221 10.89 -14.93 15.20
N GLY A 222 11.03 -13.95 16.11
CA GLY A 222 10.73 -14.10 17.53
C GLY A 222 9.25 -14.36 17.81
N ASP A 223 8.35 -13.77 17.04
CA ASP A 223 6.91 -13.94 17.23
C ASP A 223 6.44 -15.34 16.81
N VAL A 224 7.14 -15.97 15.86
CA VAL A 224 6.77 -17.30 15.32
C VAL A 224 7.36 -18.42 16.19
N SER A 225 8.57 -18.25 16.70
CA SER A 225 9.23 -19.24 17.59
C SER A 225 8.53 -19.36 18.95
N GLY A 226 7.96 -18.26 19.46
CA GLY A 226 7.21 -18.25 20.74
C GLY A 226 5.88 -19.03 20.68
N ALA A 227 5.25 -19.16 19.52
CA ALA A 227 3.99 -19.88 19.35
C ALA A 227 4.15 -21.41 19.53
N LYS A 228 5.34 -21.97 19.32
CA LYS A 228 5.60 -23.43 19.51
C LYS A 228 5.75 -23.85 20.97
N SER A 229 6.01 -22.90 21.90
CA SER A 229 6.22 -23.27 23.32
C SER A 229 4.93 -23.30 24.16
N GLY A 230 3.80 -22.92 23.60
CA GLY A 230 2.51 -22.78 24.31
C GLY A 230 1.56 -23.98 24.22
N THR A 231 1.94 -25.07 23.54
CA THR A 231 1.13 -26.30 23.47
C THR A 231 1.81 -27.40 24.30
N LYS A 232 1.55 -27.37 25.56
CA LYS A 232 1.72 -28.51 26.50
C LYS A 232 0.40 -28.81 27.15
#